data_1d40abe955d51877d81b4033ee2013c6
#
_entry.id   1d40abe955d51877d81b4033ee2013c6
#
_cell.length_a   1.000
_cell.length_b   1.000
_cell.length_c   1.000
_cell.angle_alpha   90.00
_cell.angle_beta   90.00
_cell.angle_gamma   90.00
#
_symmetry.space_group_name_H-M   'P 1'
#
loop_
_entity.id
_entity.type
_entity.pdbx_description
1 polymer ?
#
loop_
_entity_poly.entity_id
_entity_poly.type
_entity_poly.pdbx_seq_one_letter_code
_entity_poly.pdbx_strand_id
1 'polypeptide(L)'
;MSTEKRFKSKNSEDNINEDYDSSFEISNFDELENIDKNILRGIFGYGFEKPSPIQRKAIKPIICGRDIIAQAQSGTGKTATFSIGALALLDLKDNNTQVLVLSPTRELTTQTAKVMTSIGSMMDGLKVQTLFGGSSIDETSSFFKKTAPHIICGCPGRVYDMMRRGNFTTKSIKLVILDEADEMLSQGFKEQVYNIFQYFDNNIQVALFSATLSEQIQPIINQIMRNPVKITVKAEMLTLDGISQFFVAVEDDRQKYLILKDTFGSISLSQCIIYCNSVKRVADLYEAMREDNFPVCCVHSNMDTKDREQAFNDFKIGSCRVLISSNVTARGIDVQQVSTVINFDIPKDVHTYLHRIGRSGRWGRKGVGINFITRRDIPKLKEIEEYYACQINEMPSNFDFNQK
;
A
#
# COMPACT_ATOMS: atom_id res chain seq x y z
N MET A 1 -25.97 -25.62 50.00
CA MET A 1 -25.95 -24.16 49.79
C MET A 1 -24.77 -23.86 48.89
N SER A 2 -25.02 -23.79 47.63
CA SER A 2 -24.06 -23.58 46.55
C SER A 2 -24.08 -22.11 46.15
N THR A 3 -22.93 -21.47 46.21
CA THR A 3 -22.72 -20.09 45.73
C THR A 3 -22.03 -20.14 44.38
N GLU A 4 -22.81 -20.00 43.32
CA GLU A 4 -22.31 -19.73 41.98
C GLU A 4 -21.67 -18.32 41.93
N LYS A 5 -20.37 -18.28 41.73
CA LYS A 5 -19.68 -17.05 41.33
C LYS A 5 -19.78 -16.87 39.82
N ARG A 6 -20.65 -15.97 39.39
CA ARG A 6 -20.69 -15.40 38.02
C ARG A 6 -19.36 -14.71 37.71
N PHE A 7 -18.59 -15.31 36.82
CA PHE A 7 -17.54 -14.60 36.12
C PHE A 7 -18.18 -13.64 35.08
N LYS A 8 -18.19 -12.37 35.41
CA LYS A 8 -18.40 -11.32 34.38
C LYS A 8 -17.12 -11.25 33.55
N SER A 9 -17.19 -11.65 32.29
CA SER A 9 -16.22 -11.30 31.29
C SER A 9 -16.22 -9.78 31.11
N LYS A 10 -15.16 -9.11 31.50
CA LYS A 10 -14.92 -7.74 31.09
C LYS A 10 -14.54 -7.78 29.62
N ASN A 11 -15.39 -7.25 28.78
CA ASN A 11 -15.07 -6.92 27.39
C ASN A 11 -13.91 -5.94 27.40
N SER A 12 -12.78 -6.38 26.82
CA SER A 12 -11.57 -5.58 26.64
C SER A 12 -11.62 -4.75 25.34
N GLU A 13 -12.81 -4.23 24.97
CA GLU A 13 -13.00 -3.56 23.67
C GLU A 13 -12.95 -2.02 23.73
N ASP A 14 -12.73 -1.40 24.89
CA ASP A 14 -12.91 0.05 25.04
C ASP A 14 -11.64 0.90 25.21
N ASN A 15 -10.42 0.39 24.96
CA ASN A 15 -9.19 1.10 25.33
C ASN A 15 -8.24 1.49 24.18
N ILE A 16 -8.71 1.80 22.95
CA ILE A 16 -7.81 2.18 21.84
C ILE A 16 -8.00 3.64 21.37
N ASN A 17 -8.92 4.42 21.95
CA ASN A 17 -9.22 5.79 21.50
C ASN A 17 -8.97 6.92 22.53
N GLU A 18 -8.18 6.70 23.57
CA GLU A 18 -8.01 7.72 24.64
C GLU A 18 -7.11 8.92 24.27
N ASP A 19 -6.35 8.90 23.16
CA ASP A 19 -5.39 9.96 22.81
C ASP A 19 -5.70 10.77 21.52
N TYR A 20 -6.86 10.55 20.86
CA TYR A 20 -7.20 11.33 19.67
C TYR A 20 -8.01 12.58 20.04
N ASP A 21 -7.39 13.76 19.86
CA ASP A 21 -8.08 15.03 20.02
C ASP A 21 -9.00 15.31 18.82
N SER A 22 -10.30 15.33 19.04
CA SER A 22 -11.32 15.59 18.01
C SER A 22 -11.21 16.98 17.39
N SER A 23 -10.47 17.90 17.98
CA SER A 23 -10.18 19.23 17.40
C SER A 23 -9.36 19.17 16.12
N PHE A 24 -8.71 18.05 15.87
CA PHE A 24 -8.01 17.80 14.61
C PHE A 24 -8.90 17.30 13.46
N GLU A 25 -10.14 16.92 13.74
CA GLU A 25 -11.02 16.38 12.72
C GLU A 25 -11.61 17.51 11.85
N ILE A 26 -11.56 17.30 10.52
CA ILE A 26 -12.13 18.21 9.53
C ILE A 26 -13.30 17.54 8.82
N SER A 27 -14.34 18.28 8.50
CA SER A 27 -15.47 17.80 7.71
C SER A 27 -15.32 18.13 6.22
N ASN A 28 -14.62 19.22 5.91
CA ASN A 28 -14.32 19.68 4.56
C ASN A 28 -12.86 20.13 4.46
N PHE A 29 -12.32 20.12 3.23
CA PHE A 29 -10.93 20.59 3.01
C PHE A 29 -10.76 22.10 3.24
N ASP A 30 -11.82 22.89 3.12
CA ASP A 30 -11.82 24.32 3.38
C ASP A 30 -11.61 24.66 4.88
N GLU A 31 -11.79 23.70 5.78
CA GLU A 31 -11.52 23.84 7.22
C GLU A 31 -10.02 23.71 7.56
N LEU A 32 -9.18 23.43 6.57
CA LEU A 32 -7.72 23.44 6.73
C LEU A 32 -7.24 24.89 6.81
N GLU A 33 -7.22 25.44 8.01
CA GLU A 33 -6.72 26.77 8.28
C GLU A 33 -5.22 26.87 7.91
N ASN A 34 -4.82 27.99 7.35
CA ASN A 34 -3.44 28.32 6.97
C ASN A 34 -2.81 27.43 5.88
N ILE A 35 -3.61 26.68 5.11
CA ILE A 35 -3.11 25.98 3.92
C ILE A 35 -3.05 26.95 2.72
N ASP A 36 -2.03 26.80 1.88
CA ASP A 36 -1.93 27.57 0.63
C ASP A 36 -3.15 27.29 -0.26
N LYS A 37 -3.80 28.35 -0.77
CA LYS A 37 -4.94 28.25 -1.68
C LYS A 37 -4.63 27.43 -2.94
N ASN A 38 -3.38 27.39 -3.37
CA ASN A 38 -2.95 26.58 -4.50
C ASN A 38 -3.02 25.08 -4.19
N ILE A 39 -2.79 24.69 -2.92
CA ILE A 39 -2.99 23.28 -2.50
C ILE A 39 -4.47 22.93 -2.51
N LEU A 40 -5.35 23.80 -2.00
CA LEU A 40 -6.80 23.58 -2.06
C LEU A 40 -7.30 23.44 -3.52
N ARG A 41 -6.83 24.32 -4.41
CA ARG A 41 -7.13 24.19 -5.85
C ARG A 41 -6.65 22.88 -6.44
N GLY A 42 -5.46 22.41 -6.02
CA GLY A 42 -4.91 21.14 -6.43
C GLY A 42 -5.71 19.94 -5.90
N ILE A 43 -6.20 19.98 -4.66
CA ILE A 43 -7.06 18.96 -4.05
C ILE A 43 -8.36 18.80 -4.87
N PHE A 44 -9.07 19.91 -5.11
CA PHE A 44 -10.30 19.89 -5.90
C PHE A 44 -10.05 19.54 -7.37
N GLY A 45 -8.94 20.04 -7.96
CA GLY A 45 -8.53 19.71 -9.33
C GLY A 45 -8.14 18.25 -9.52
N TYR A 46 -7.69 17.57 -8.44
CA TYR A 46 -7.45 16.13 -8.45
C TYR A 46 -8.74 15.30 -8.39
N GLY A 47 -9.89 15.93 -8.08
CA GLY A 47 -11.20 15.31 -8.02
C GLY A 47 -11.66 14.91 -6.61
N PHE A 48 -11.02 15.42 -5.56
CA PHE A 48 -11.51 15.22 -4.20
C PHE A 48 -12.55 16.28 -3.85
N GLU A 49 -13.79 15.87 -3.55
CA GLU A 49 -14.87 16.76 -3.13
C GLU A 49 -14.97 16.83 -1.59
N LYS A 50 -14.86 15.68 -0.92
CA LYS A 50 -14.92 15.55 0.53
C LYS A 50 -13.80 14.67 1.04
N PRO A 51 -13.26 14.96 2.24
CA PRO A 51 -12.23 14.13 2.83
C PRO A 51 -12.77 12.77 3.27
N SER A 52 -12.00 11.70 2.96
CA SER A 52 -12.27 10.36 3.47
C SER A 52 -12.06 10.28 4.98
N PRO A 53 -12.52 9.21 5.68
CA PRO A 53 -12.36 9.08 7.13
C PRO A 53 -10.92 9.24 7.63
N ILE A 54 -9.93 8.70 6.90
CA ILE A 54 -8.52 8.86 7.26
C ILE A 54 -8.01 10.29 7.00
N GLN A 55 -8.46 10.93 5.92
CA GLN A 55 -8.12 12.30 5.58
C GLN A 55 -8.66 13.28 6.63
N ARG A 56 -9.91 13.08 7.05
CA ARG A 56 -10.56 13.89 8.08
C ARG A 56 -9.75 13.96 9.36
N LYS A 57 -9.15 12.83 9.77
CA LYS A 57 -8.46 12.69 11.06
C LYS A 57 -6.96 12.94 11.00
N ALA A 58 -6.30 12.71 9.86
CA ALA A 58 -4.85 12.67 9.80
C ALA A 58 -4.20 13.91 9.16
N ILE A 59 -4.89 14.64 8.28
CA ILE A 59 -4.27 15.79 7.58
C ILE A 59 -3.85 16.89 8.57
N LYS A 60 -4.77 17.33 9.43
CA LYS A 60 -4.51 18.43 10.37
C LYS A 60 -3.40 18.12 11.38
N PRO A 61 -3.32 16.93 12.02
CA PRO A 61 -2.18 16.59 12.86
C PRO A 61 -0.83 16.64 12.14
N ILE A 62 -0.75 16.20 10.86
CA ILE A 62 0.49 16.31 10.08
C ILE A 62 0.88 17.78 9.93
N ILE A 63 -0.05 18.64 9.52
CA ILE A 63 0.19 20.08 9.34
C ILE A 63 0.62 20.74 10.66
N CYS A 64 0.09 20.29 11.79
CA CYS A 64 0.46 20.77 13.12
C CYS A 64 1.78 20.20 13.65
N GLY A 65 2.56 19.49 12.85
CA GLY A 65 3.87 18.95 13.22
C GLY A 65 3.83 17.77 14.20
N ARG A 66 2.67 17.10 14.36
CA ARG A 66 2.56 15.92 15.23
C ARG A 66 3.03 14.65 14.53
N ASP A 67 3.71 13.80 15.27
CA ASP A 67 3.93 12.43 14.82
C ASP A 67 2.59 11.70 14.75
N ILE A 68 2.37 10.90 13.71
CA ILE A 68 1.12 10.15 13.55
C ILE A 68 1.38 8.69 13.20
N ILE A 69 0.54 7.83 13.73
CA ILE A 69 0.38 6.43 13.30
C ILE A 69 -1.03 6.31 12.71
N ALA A 70 -1.11 6.14 11.41
CA ALA A 70 -2.37 6.03 10.69
C ALA A 70 -2.56 4.60 10.19
N GLN A 71 -3.44 3.85 10.86
CA GLN A 71 -3.83 2.53 10.44
C GLN A 71 -5.09 2.61 9.58
N ALA A 72 -4.94 2.29 8.29
CA ALA A 72 -6.05 2.27 7.34
C ALA A 72 -5.73 1.37 6.16
N GLN A 73 -6.76 0.76 5.57
CA GLN A 73 -6.62 -0.12 4.41
C GLN A 73 -6.09 0.60 3.17
N SER A 74 -5.65 -0.19 2.21
CA SER A 74 -5.36 0.29 0.86
C SER A 74 -6.65 0.79 0.19
N GLY A 75 -6.54 1.93 -0.51
CA GLY A 75 -7.70 2.54 -1.19
C GLY A 75 -8.52 3.50 -0.33
N THR A 76 -8.21 3.69 0.96
CA THR A 76 -8.93 4.62 1.85
C THR A 76 -8.52 6.08 1.69
N GLY A 77 -7.49 6.36 0.87
CA GLY A 77 -6.98 7.72 0.65
C GLY A 77 -5.72 8.07 1.44
N LYS A 78 -4.97 7.09 2.01
CA LYS A 78 -3.71 7.31 2.74
C LYS A 78 -2.73 8.19 1.98
N THR A 79 -2.47 7.86 0.71
CA THR A 79 -1.50 8.60 -0.13
C THR A 79 -1.87 10.08 -0.24
N ALA A 80 -3.13 10.40 -0.50
CA ALA A 80 -3.58 11.79 -0.55
C ALA A 80 -3.50 12.47 0.82
N THR A 81 -3.79 11.74 1.91
CA THR A 81 -3.70 12.26 3.28
C THR A 81 -2.31 12.83 3.57
N PHE A 82 -1.28 12.00 3.43
CA PHE A 82 0.07 12.47 3.72
C PHE A 82 0.62 13.40 2.63
N SER A 83 0.17 13.28 1.38
CA SER A 83 0.55 14.21 0.32
C SER A 83 0.07 15.63 0.62
N ILE A 84 -1.18 15.82 1.02
CA ILE A 84 -1.74 17.11 1.41
C ILE A 84 -0.99 17.67 2.61
N GLY A 85 -0.79 16.86 3.66
CA GLY A 85 -0.04 17.28 4.86
C GLY A 85 1.40 17.70 4.55
N ALA A 86 2.10 16.91 3.72
CA ALA A 86 3.47 17.19 3.30
C ALA A 86 3.58 18.48 2.48
N LEU A 87 2.70 18.67 1.48
CA LEU A 87 2.68 19.86 0.64
C LEU A 87 2.42 21.14 1.47
N ALA A 88 1.57 21.04 2.50
CA ALA A 88 1.27 22.16 3.39
C ALA A 88 2.48 22.60 4.26
N LEU A 89 3.45 21.72 4.49
CA LEU A 89 4.64 22.02 5.29
C LEU A 89 5.80 22.60 4.48
N LEU A 90 5.68 22.64 3.14
CA LEU A 90 6.77 23.10 2.27
C LEU A 90 6.94 24.63 2.31
N ASP A 91 8.19 25.04 2.34
CA ASP A 91 8.61 26.37 1.94
C ASP A 91 9.29 26.29 0.55
N LEU A 92 8.58 26.72 -0.50
CA LEU A 92 9.10 26.67 -1.87
C LEU A 92 10.26 27.62 -2.13
N LYS A 93 10.56 28.55 -1.21
CA LYS A 93 11.72 29.44 -1.27
C LYS A 93 13.01 28.74 -0.80
N ASP A 94 12.87 27.73 0.05
CA ASP A 94 13.98 26.87 0.47
C ASP A 94 14.23 25.79 -0.57
N ASN A 95 15.29 25.95 -1.36
CA ASN A 95 15.72 25.02 -2.40
C ASN A 95 16.45 23.79 -1.83
N ASN A 96 15.98 23.25 -0.72
CA ASN A 96 16.47 22.00 -0.12
C ASN A 96 15.36 20.95 -0.03
N THR A 97 15.75 19.70 0.18
CA THR A 97 14.80 18.63 0.44
C THR A 97 14.19 18.79 1.85
N GLN A 98 12.87 18.89 1.93
CA GLN A 98 12.13 19.15 3.16
C GLN A 98 11.27 17.97 3.58
N VAL A 99 10.90 17.09 2.65
CA VAL A 99 10.08 15.91 2.91
C VAL A 99 10.72 14.68 2.28
N LEU A 100 10.79 13.60 3.05
CA LEU A 100 11.21 12.28 2.61
C LEU A 100 10.04 11.29 2.76
N VAL A 101 9.65 10.65 1.67
CA VAL A 101 8.64 9.58 1.67
C VAL A 101 9.31 8.26 1.34
N LEU A 102 9.19 7.29 2.23
CA LEU A 102 9.69 5.93 2.04
C LEU A 102 8.55 4.99 1.69
N SER A 103 8.74 4.19 0.64
CA SER A 103 7.78 3.19 0.17
C SER A 103 8.51 1.90 -0.21
N PRO A 104 7.92 0.71 -0.02
CA PRO A 104 8.62 -0.56 -0.21
C PRO A 104 8.88 -0.90 -1.68
N THR A 105 8.10 -0.37 -2.63
CA THR A 105 8.20 -0.72 -4.05
C THR A 105 8.35 0.50 -4.95
N ARG A 106 8.93 0.29 -6.15
CA ARG A 106 9.11 1.33 -7.17
C ARG A 106 7.76 1.90 -7.64
N GLU A 107 6.80 1.02 -7.84
CA GLU A 107 5.46 1.36 -8.32
C GLU A 107 4.76 2.29 -7.34
N LEU A 108 4.79 1.94 -6.05
CA LEU A 108 4.21 2.77 -5.00
C LEU A 108 4.93 4.12 -4.89
N THR A 109 6.27 4.11 -4.96
CA THR A 109 7.09 5.33 -4.99
C THR A 109 6.69 6.25 -6.16
N THR A 110 6.57 5.69 -7.36
CA THR A 110 6.19 6.44 -8.57
C THR A 110 4.76 6.96 -8.47
N GLN A 111 3.83 6.14 -7.96
CA GLN A 111 2.44 6.54 -7.75
C GLN A 111 2.34 7.67 -6.73
N THR A 112 3.03 7.57 -5.61
CA THR A 112 3.07 8.60 -4.56
C THR A 112 3.61 9.92 -5.11
N ALA A 113 4.71 9.88 -5.86
CA ALA A 113 5.27 11.08 -6.49
C ALA A 113 4.26 11.72 -7.48
N LYS A 114 3.55 10.92 -8.28
CA LYS A 114 2.50 11.41 -9.18
C LYS A 114 1.36 12.08 -8.43
N VAL A 115 0.88 11.47 -7.33
CA VAL A 115 -0.18 12.06 -6.50
C VAL A 115 0.26 13.40 -5.93
N MET A 116 1.48 13.46 -5.35
CA MET A 116 2.03 14.70 -4.80
C MET A 116 2.18 15.79 -5.86
N THR A 117 2.71 15.45 -7.02
CA THR A 117 2.84 16.39 -8.15
C THR A 117 1.49 16.86 -8.66
N SER A 118 0.49 15.97 -8.73
CA SER A 118 -0.85 16.33 -9.21
C SER A 118 -1.59 17.23 -8.23
N ILE A 119 -1.55 16.94 -6.93
CA ILE A 119 -2.15 17.81 -5.90
C ILE A 119 -1.37 19.14 -5.81
N GLY A 120 -0.05 19.09 -5.93
CA GLY A 120 0.81 20.28 -5.94
C GLY A 120 0.91 21.01 -7.29
N SER A 121 0.08 20.67 -8.27
CA SER A 121 0.21 21.19 -9.66
C SER A 121 0.09 22.71 -9.77
N MET A 122 -0.57 23.36 -8.82
CA MET A 122 -0.73 24.82 -8.75
C MET A 122 0.35 25.48 -7.89
N MET A 123 1.31 24.73 -7.37
CA MET A 123 2.43 25.23 -6.56
C MET A 123 3.64 25.49 -7.47
N ASP A 124 3.82 26.74 -7.89
CA ASP A 124 4.89 27.11 -8.80
C ASP A 124 6.28 26.77 -8.23
N GLY A 125 7.07 26.03 -9.03
CA GLY A 125 8.42 25.64 -8.64
C GLY A 125 8.50 24.38 -7.78
N LEU A 126 7.40 23.71 -7.47
CA LEU A 126 7.42 22.41 -6.76
C LEU A 126 8.26 21.37 -7.51
N LYS A 127 9.17 20.71 -6.81
CA LYS A 127 10.06 19.68 -7.35
C LYS A 127 9.91 18.41 -6.51
N VAL A 128 9.44 17.34 -7.14
CA VAL A 128 9.29 16.00 -6.55
C VAL A 128 10.18 15.03 -7.31
N GLN A 129 11.05 14.30 -6.60
CA GLN A 129 12.00 13.34 -7.20
C GLN A 129 11.74 11.94 -6.67
N THR A 130 11.85 10.96 -7.56
CA THR A 130 11.78 9.54 -7.18
C THR A 130 13.17 8.93 -7.04
N LEU A 131 13.36 8.06 -6.04
CA LEU A 131 14.60 7.31 -5.79
C LEU A 131 14.31 5.83 -5.59
N PHE A 132 14.65 4.99 -6.58
CA PHE A 132 14.52 3.54 -6.46
C PHE A 132 15.64 2.82 -7.22
N GLY A 133 15.87 1.54 -6.93
CA GLY A 133 16.90 0.72 -7.57
C GLY A 133 16.63 0.52 -9.07
N GLY A 134 17.69 0.30 -9.87
CA GLY A 134 17.62 0.06 -11.32
C GLY A 134 17.82 1.29 -12.19
N SER A 135 17.87 2.52 -11.64
CA SER A 135 18.39 3.71 -12.32
C SER A 135 19.89 3.85 -12.11
N SER A 136 20.58 4.55 -13.04
CA SER A 136 22.00 4.86 -12.90
C SER A 136 22.24 5.70 -11.63
N ILE A 137 23.27 5.31 -10.86
CA ILE A 137 23.70 6.07 -9.69
C ILE A 137 24.30 7.40 -10.10
N ASP A 138 25.08 7.40 -11.19
CA ASP A 138 25.79 8.58 -11.68
C ASP A 138 24.81 9.63 -12.23
N GLU A 139 23.78 9.19 -12.96
CA GLU A 139 22.70 10.08 -13.42
C GLU A 139 21.96 10.69 -12.24
N THR A 140 21.61 9.86 -11.23
CA THR A 140 20.95 10.32 -10.02
C THR A 140 21.82 11.33 -9.26
N SER A 141 23.10 11.03 -9.07
CA SER A 141 24.05 11.94 -8.41
C SER A 141 24.24 13.25 -9.18
N SER A 142 24.29 13.18 -10.51
CA SER A 142 24.39 14.35 -11.37
C SER A 142 23.14 15.23 -11.31
N PHE A 143 21.96 14.63 -11.15
CA PHE A 143 20.71 15.36 -10.93
C PHE A 143 20.76 16.15 -9.62
N PHE A 144 21.13 15.52 -8.50
CA PHE A 144 21.19 16.19 -7.20
C PHE A 144 22.22 17.32 -7.14
N LYS A 145 23.30 17.23 -7.89
CA LYS A 145 24.30 18.34 -8.01
C LYS A 145 23.72 19.58 -8.68
N LYS A 146 22.71 19.41 -9.55
CA LYS A 146 22.09 20.51 -10.32
C LYS A 146 20.81 21.02 -9.69
N THR A 147 20.08 20.16 -9.01
CA THR A 147 18.72 20.47 -8.53
C THR A 147 18.48 19.78 -7.21
N ALA A 148 18.08 20.54 -6.19
CA ALA A 148 17.57 19.96 -4.96
C ALA A 148 16.02 19.88 -5.04
N PRO A 149 15.42 18.68 -4.99
CA PRO A 149 13.98 18.55 -4.93
C PRO A 149 13.47 18.90 -3.53
N HIS A 150 12.25 19.46 -3.45
CA HIS A 150 11.60 19.73 -2.16
C HIS A 150 11.13 18.43 -1.50
N ILE A 151 10.70 17.46 -2.31
CA ILE A 151 10.22 16.15 -1.86
C ILE A 151 11.02 15.05 -2.55
N ILE A 152 11.47 14.09 -1.77
CA ILE A 152 12.01 12.82 -2.26
C ILE A 152 11.03 11.70 -1.90
N CYS A 153 10.55 10.96 -2.91
CA CYS A 153 9.84 9.70 -2.72
C CYS A 153 10.80 8.56 -3.09
N GLY A 154 11.04 7.60 -2.19
CA GLY A 154 12.06 6.60 -2.46
C GLY A 154 11.87 5.25 -1.80
N CYS A 155 12.51 4.22 -2.38
CA CYS A 155 12.67 2.95 -1.72
C CYS A 155 13.86 3.01 -0.74
N PRO A 156 13.75 2.42 0.47
CA PRO A 156 14.73 2.57 1.53
C PRO A 156 16.17 2.32 1.10
N GLY A 157 16.45 1.23 0.37
CA GLY A 157 17.79 0.88 -0.05
C GLY A 157 18.48 1.95 -0.91
N ARG A 158 17.76 2.53 -1.90
CA ARG A 158 18.32 3.58 -2.76
C ARG A 158 18.44 4.91 -2.02
N VAL A 159 17.46 5.25 -1.18
CA VAL A 159 17.51 6.46 -0.36
C VAL A 159 18.73 6.42 0.56
N TYR A 160 18.92 5.32 1.28
CA TYR A 160 20.09 5.13 2.15
C TYR A 160 21.41 5.24 1.40
N ASP A 161 21.54 4.61 0.21
CA ASP A 161 22.76 4.73 -0.61
C ASP A 161 23.05 6.18 -1.01
N MET A 162 22.03 6.93 -1.42
CA MET A 162 22.18 8.35 -1.80
C MET A 162 22.51 9.24 -0.59
N MET A 163 21.95 8.98 0.59
CA MET A 163 22.29 9.66 1.84
C MET A 163 23.74 9.39 2.24
N ARG A 164 24.16 8.12 2.21
CA ARG A 164 25.53 7.71 2.53
C ARG A 164 26.56 8.36 1.61
N ARG A 165 26.22 8.57 0.34
CA ARG A 165 27.06 9.26 -0.64
C ARG A 165 27.02 10.79 -0.53
N GLY A 166 26.20 11.34 0.36
CA GLY A 166 26.07 12.79 0.55
C GLY A 166 25.44 13.53 -0.64
N ASN A 167 24.59 12.86 -1.45
CA ASN A 167 23.98 13.45 -2.62
C ASN A 167 22.96 14.56 -2.31
N PHE A 168 22.35 14.53 -1.13
CA PHE A 168 21.46 15.58 -0.63
C PHE A 168 21.61 15.77 0.89
N THR A 169 21.29 16.96 1.36
CA THR A 169 21.33 17.26 2.80
C THR A 169 20.06 16.82 3.51
N THR A 170 20.22 16.27 4.72
CA THR A 170 19.09 15.90 5.59
C THR A 170 18.67 17.02 6.53
N LYS A 171 19.48 18.10 6.65
CA LYS A 171 19.29 19.16 7.64
C LYS A 171 17.99 19.96 7.49
N SER A 172 17.48 20.07 6.25
CA SER A 172 16.22 20.78 5.96
C SER A 172 15.01 19.88 5.93
N ILE A 173 15.19 18.56 6.13
CA ILE A 173 14.06 17.61 6.14
C ILE A 173 13.29 17.84 7.45
N LYS A 174 11.99 18.13 7.31
CA LYS A 174 11.06 18.40 8.40
C LYS A 174 10.18 17.20 8.71
N LEU A 175 9.86 16.39 7.68
CA LEU A 175 8.91 15.29 7.76
C LEU A 175 9.46 14.05 7.03
N VAL A 176 9.41 12.92 7.72
CA VAL A 176 9.63 11.58 7.13
C VAL A 176 8.31 10.81 7.16
N ILE A 177 7.91 10.30 6.00
CA ILE A 177 6.68 9.51 5.84
C ILE A 177 7.08 8.06 5.53
N LEU A 178 6.50 7.12 6.27
CA LEU A 178 6.61 5.69 6.01
C LEU A 178 5.27 5.19 5.47
N ASP A 179 5.20 4.89 4.17
CA ASP A 179 4.01 4.30 3.54
C ASP A 179 4.16 2.79 3.41
N GLU A 180 3.10 2.03 3.73
CA GLU A 180 3.11 0.57 3.89
C GLU A 180 4.23 0.11 4.86
N ALA A 181 4.23 0.74 6.04
CA ALA A 181 5.29 0.56 7.04
C ALA A 181 5.41 -0.89 7.55
N ASP A 182 4.30 -1.62 7.60
CA ASP A 182 4.27 -3.05 7.95
C ASP A 182 5.17 -3.88 7.03
N GLU A 183 5.23 -3.59 5.74
CA GLU A 183 6.14 -4.28 4.82
C GLU A 183 7.59 -3.87 5.03
N MET A 184 7.84 -2.57 5.12
CA MET A 184 9.22 -2.09 5.26
C MET A 184 9.87 -2.53 6.57
N LEU A 185 9.10 -2.60 7.66
CA LEU A 185 9.61 -2.91 8.99
C LEU A 185 9.59 -4.41 9.32
N SER A 186 8.79 -5.22 8.61
CA SER A 186 8.73 -6.67 8.80
C SER A 186 9.71 -7.46 7.90
N GLN A 187 10.02 -6.99 6.69
CA GLN A 187 10.77 -7.74 5.70
C GLN A 187 11.84 -6.89 5.00
N GLY A 188 13.11 -7.22 5.23
CA GLY A 188 14.23 -6.82 4.36
C GLY A 188 14.65 -5.35 4.36
N PHE A 189 13.79 -4.41 4.73
CA PHE A 189 14.10 -2.98 4.77
C PHE A 189 14.27 -2.41 6.18
N LYS A 190 14.04 -3.22 7.21
CA LYS A 190 14.14 -2.79 8.61
C LYS A 190 15.48 -2.11 8.93
N GLU A 191 16.58 -2.74 8.51
CA GLU A 191 17.94 -2.21 8.71
C GLU A 191 18.16 -0.90 7.94
N GLN A 192 17.72 -0.84 6.67
CA GLN A 192 17.85 0.35 5.86
C GLN A 192 17.05 1.53 6.41
N VAL A 193 15.81 1.28 6.86
CA VAL A 193 14.99 2.30 7.52
C VAL A 193 15.66 2.78 8.79
N TYR A 194 16.14 1.87 9.65
CA TYR A 194 16.87 2.23 10.86
C TYR A 194 18.09 3.11 10.53
N ASN A 195 18.89 2.71 9.56
CA ASN A 195 20.08 3.47 9.14
C ASN A 195 19.73 4.84 8.56
N ILE A 196 18.61 4.99 7.86
CA ILE A 196 18.12 6.28 7.39
C ILE A 196 17.82 7.21 8.57
N PHE A 197 17.13 6.68 9.60
CA PHE A 197 16.79 7.48 10.77
C PHE A 197 18.01 7.95 11.58
N GLN A 198 19.17 7.30 11.46
CA GLN A 198 20.43 7.76 12.11
C GLN A 198 20.97 9.08 11.50
N TYR A 199 20.47 9.52 10.35
CA TYR A 199 20.86 10.80 9.73
C TYR A 199 20.01 11.98 10.20
N PHE A 200 18.98 11.74 11.01
CA PHE A 200 18.08 12.78 11.49
C PHE A 200 18.29 13.05 12.99
N ASP A 201 18.03 14.29 13.35
CA ASP A 201 17.93 14.65 14.76
C ASP A 201 16.66 14.08 15.39
N ASN A 202 16.65 13.95 16.73
CA ASN A 202 15.50 13.44 17.47
C ASN A 202 14.21 14.27 17.31
N ASN A 203 14.27 15.42 16.63
CA ASN A 203 13.14 16.32 16.44
C ASN A 203 12.44 16.17 15.09
N ILE A 204 12.86 15.24 14.25
CA ILE A 204 12.19 14.97 12.96
C ILE A 204 10.74 14.53 13.20
N GLN A 205 9.81 15.10 12.43
CA GLN A 205 8.43 14.63 12.43
C GLN A 205 8.30 13.34 11.64
N VAL A 206 7.55 12.35 12.15
CA VAL A 206 7.33 11.06 11.49
C VAL A 206 5.85 10.80 11.31
N ALA A 207 5.45 10.46 10.08
CA ALA A 207 4.10 10.03 9.75
C ALA A 207 4.14 8.60 9.22
N LEU A 208 3.58 7.66 9.98
CA LEU A 208 3.57 6.23 9.67
C LEU A 208 2.18 5.82 9.18
N PHE A 209 2.12 5.28 7.97
CA PHE A 209 0.93 4.74 7.34
C PHE A 209 1.08 3.25 7.12
N SER A 210 0.12 2.48 7.60
CA SER A 210 0.15 1.01 7.51
C SER A 210 -1.27 0.44 7.41
N ALA A 211 -1.41 -0.72 6.81
CA ALA A 211 -2.66 -1.47 6.88
C ALA A 211 -2.72 -2.26 8.20
N THR A 212 -1.58 -2.70 8.70
CA THR A 212 -1.47 -3.53 9.90
C THR A 212 -0.39 -3.00 10.84
N LEU A 213 -0.58 -3.20 12.15
CA LEU A 213 0.37 -2.82 13.19
C LEU A 213 0.69 -4.07 14.02
N SER A 214 1.62 -4.90 13.51
CA SER A 214 2.06 -6.09 14.24
C SER A 214 2.94 -5.72 15.44
N GLU A 215 2.98 -6.59 16.45
CA GLU A 215 3.86 -6.42 17.62
C GLU A 215 5.35 -6.31 17.24
N GLN A 216 5.74 -6.89 16.12
CA GLN A 216 7.12 -6.89 15.64
C GLN A 216 7.64 -5.50 15.23
N ILE A 217 6.74 -4.59 14.81
CA ILE A 217 7.12 -3.24 14.39
C ILE A 217 7.05 -2.24 15.55
N GLN A 218 6.38 -2.57 16.63
CA GLN A 218 6.21 -1.67 17.78
C GLN A 218 7.53 -1.18 18.41
N PRO A 219 8.57 -2.02 18.58
CA PRO A 219 9.86 -1.54 19.10
C PRO A 219 10.52 -0.50 18.22
N ILE A 220 10.34 -0.59 16.88
CA ILE A 220 10.91 0.37 15.94
C ILE A 220 10.14 1.70 16.03
N ILE A 221 8.81 1.62 16.06
CA ILE A 221 7.95 2.79 16.22
C ILE A 221 8.38 3.59 17.46
N ASN A 222 8.57 2.91 18.60
CA ASN A 222 8.98 3.55 19.85
C ASN A 222 10.37 4.21 19.79
N GLN A 223 11.23 3.79 18.86
CA GLN A 223 12.56 4.37 18.67
C GLN A 223 12.54 5.60 17.76
N ILE A 224 11.65 5.63 16.76
CA ILE A 224 11.65 6.67 15.72
C ILE A 224 10.56 7.73 15.91
N MET A 225 9.57 7.49 16.78
CA MET A 225 8.42 8.38 16.97
C MET A 225 8.29 8.88 18.41
N ARG A 226 7.72 10.07 18.56
CA ARG A 226 7.53 10.74 19.84
C ARG A 226 6.07 11.03 20.08
N ASN A 227 5.48 10.36 21.06
CA ASN A 227 4.07 10.53 21.45
C ASN A 227 3.13 10.70 20.23
N PRO A 228 3.11 9.71 19.30
CA PRO A 228 2.37 9.83 18.06
C PRO A 228 0.87 9.83 18.32
N VAL A 229 0.15 10.64 17.54
CA VAL A 229 -1.31 10.57 17.47
C VAL A 229 -1.69 9.28 16.77
N LYS A 230 -2.40 8.40 17.45
CA LYS A 230 -2.85 7.11 16.89
C LYS A 230 -4.21 7.29 16.24
N ILE A 231 -4.27 7.06 14.94
CA ILE A 231 -5.47 7.15 14.14
C ILE A 231 -5.76 5.76 13.57
N THR A 232 -6.76 5.11 14.15
CA THR A 232 -7.24 3.83 13.66
C THR A 232 -8.60 4.06 12.99
N VAL A 233 -8.67 3.80 11.70
CA VAL A 233 -9.97 3.71 11.03
C VAL A 233 -10.48 2.32 11.35
N LYS A 234 -11.53 2.25 12.20
CA LYS A 234 -12.07 0.99 12.73
C LYS A 234 -12.24 -0.06 11.64
N ALA A 235 -11.93 -1.28 12.03
CA ALA A 235 -12.02 -2.49 11.20
C ALA A 235 -13.42 -2.81 10.64
N GLU A 236 -14.47 -2.11 11.05
CA GLU A 236 -15.78 -2.18 10.40
C GLU A 236 -15.74 -1.78 8.91
N MET A 237 -14.67 -1.09 8.49
CA MET A 237 -14.33 -0.90 7.07
C MET A 237 -13.12 -1.75 6.63
N LEU A 238 -12.52 -2.56 7.53
CA LEU A 238 -11.59 -3.65 7.22
C LEU A 238 -12.34 -4.86 6.67
N THR A 239 -13.65 -4.71 6.48
CA THR A 239 -14.46 -5.79 6.01
C THR A 239 -14.02 -6.13 4.60
N LEU A 240 -13.64 -7.37 4.48
CA LEU A 240 -13.69 -8.10 3.23
C LEU A 240 -15.13 -8.16 2.68
N ASP A 241 -16.07 -7.40 3.29
CA ASP A 241 -17.51 -7.41 3.02
C ASP A 241 -17.89 -7.05 1.58
N GLY A 242 -17.04 -6.37 0.87
CA GLY A 242 -17.19 -6.14 -0.57
C GLY A 242 -16.54 -7.22 -1.44
N ILE A 243 -15.88 -8.23 -0.85
CA ILE A 243 -15.14 -9.25 -1.59
C ILE A 243 -15.70 -10.64 -1.25
N SER A 244 -16.32 -11.25 -2.24
CA SER A 244 -16.71 -12.66 -2.13
C SER A 244 -15.48 -13.55 -2.20
N GLN A 245 -15.26 -14.37 -1.19
CA GLN A 245 -14.05 -15.17 -1.03
C GLN A 245 -14.36 -16.64 -1.22
N PHE A 246 -13.59 -17.28 -2.09
CA PHE A 246 -13.76 -18.69 -2.42
C PHE A 246 -12.44 -19.45 -2.34
N PHE A 247 -12.52 -20.76 -2.15
CA PHE A 247 -11.42 -21.67 -2.40
C PHE A 247 -11.82 -22.73 -3.42
N VAL A 248 -10.82 -23.22 -4.12
CA VAL A 248 -10.91 -24.38 -5.02
C VAL A 248 -9.92 -25.43 -4.51
N ALA A 249 -10.43 -26.56 -4.06
CA ALA A 249 -9.61 -27.68 -3.59
C ALA A 249 -8.96 -28.38 -4.78
N VAL A 250 -7.66 -28.58 -4.73
CA VAL A 250 -6.85 -29.19 -5.78
C VAL A 250 -5.89 -30.22 -5.20
N GLU A 251 -5.52 -31.21 -5.99
CA GLU A 251 -4.57 -32.25 -5.55
C GLU A 251 -3.12 -31.75 -5.64
N ASP A 252 -2.79 -31.05 -6.75
CA ASP A 252 -1.43 -30.60 -7.08
C ASP A 252 -1.41 -29.33 -7.95
N ASP A 253 -0.23 -28.84 -8.26
CA ASP A 253 -0.02 -27.66 -9.12
C ASP A 253 -0.46 -27.86 -10.56
N ARG A 254 -0.46 -29.10 -11.08
CA ARG A 254 -0.95 -29.41 -12.42
C ARG A 254 -2.45 -29.20 -12.50
N GLN A 255 -3.17 -29.63 -11.48
CA GLN A 255 -4.61 -29.43 -11.42
C GLN A 255 -4.96 -27.92 -11.26
N LYS A 256 -4.16 -27.15 -10.50
CA LYS A 256 -4.31 -25.67 -10.44
C LYS A 256 -4.27 -25.07 -11.84
N TYR A 257 -3.29 -25.50 -12.64
CA TYR A 257 -3.11 -24.98 -14.00
C TYR A 257 -4.28 -25.35 -14.92
N LEU A 258 -4.76 -26.60 -14.88
CA LEU A 258 -5.90 -27.04 -15.68
C LEU A 258 -7.16 -26.25 -15.36
N ILE A 259 -7.48 -26.07 -14.07
CA ILE A 259 -8.63 -25.25 -13.62
C ILE A 259 -8.49 -23.80 -14.08
N LEU A 260 -7.29 -23.24 -13.99
CA LEU A 260 -7.04 -21.87 -14.46
C LEU A 260 -7.28 -21.75 -15.97
N LYS A 261 -6.88 -22.74 -16.77
CA LYS A 261 -7.16 -22.77 -18.21
C LYS A 261 -8.67 -22.84 -18.50
N ASP A 262 -9.37 -23.74 -17.82
CA ASP A 262 -10.81 -23.94 -18.01
C ASP A 262 -11.62 -22.70 -17.66
N THR A 263 -11.17 -21.95 -16.65
CA THR A 263 -11.83 -20.72 -16.18
C THR A 263 -11.36 -19.45 -16.88
N PHE A 264 -10.28 -19.51 -17.69
CA PHE A 264 -9.65 -18.32 -18.28
C PHE A 264 -10.61 -17.45 -19.09
N GLY A 265 -11.46 -18.04 -19.89
CA GLY A 265 -12.46 -17.33 -20.68
C GLY A 265 -13.36 -16.43 -19.83
N SER A 266 -13.76 -16.90 -18.65
CA SER A 266 -14.61 -16.18 -17.72
C SER A 266 -13.84 -15.09 -16.95
N ILE A 267 -12.63 -15.39 -16.45
CA ILE A 267 -11.84 -14.40 -15.68
C ILE A 267 -11.27 -13.28 -16.54
N SER A 268 -11.01 -13.52 -17.83
CA SER A 268 -10.46 -12.52 -18.76
C SER A 268 -11.49 -11.52 -19.29
N LEU A 269 -12.78 -11.69 -18.99
CA LEU A 269 -13.82 -10.72 -19.36
C LEU A 269 -13.64 -9.40 -18.62
N SER A 270 -13.04 -9.43 -17.43
CA SER A 270 -12.67 -8.26 -16.63
C SER A 270 -11.19 -8.36 -16.22
N GLN A 271 -10.64 -7.32 -15.58
CA GLN A 271 -9.27 -7.38 -15.10
C GLN A 271 -9.11 -8.32 -13.91
N CYS A 272 -8.14 -9.22 -14.03
CA CYS A 272 -7.79 -10.22 -13.02
C CYS A 272 -6.31 -10.17 -12.68
N ILE A 273 -5.97 -10.34 -11.39
CA ILE A 273 -4.59 -10.53 -10.95
C ILE A 273 -4.44 -11.94 -10.39
N ILE A 274 -3.42 -12.66 -10.87
CA ILE A 274 -3.05 -14.01 -10.40
C ILE A 274 -1.75 -13.89 -9.59
N TYR A 275 -1.80 -14.28 -8.32
CA TYR A 275 -0.65 -14.20 -7.43
C TYR A 275 0.05 -15.53 -7.21
N CYS A 276 1.38 -15.54 -7.40
CA CYS A 276 2.28 -16.62 -7.03
C CYS A 276 3.24 -16.20 -5.91
N ASN A 277 3.75 -17.17 -5.15
CA ASN A 277 4.60 -16.91 -3.99
C ASN A 277 6.07 -16.67 -4.31
N SER A 278 6.53 -16.90 -5.54
CA SER A 278 7.91 -16.65 -5.94
C SER A 278 8.03 -16.15 -7.37
N VAL A 279 9.13 -15.45 -7.67
CA VAL A 279 9.47 -14.97 -9.00
C VAL A 279 9.52 -16.13 -10.02
N LYS A 280 10.14 -17.24 -9.63
CA LYS A 280 10.22 -18.43 -10.50
C LYS A 280 8.83 -18.95 -10.88
N ARG A 281 7.91 -19.06 -9.92
CA ARG A 281 6.54 -19.53 -10.19
C ARG A 281 5.75 -18.57 -11.07
N VAL A 282 6.00 -17.25 -10.96
CA VAL A 282 5.41 -16.26 -11.87
C VAL A 282 5.90 -16.50 -13.29
N ALA A 283 7.21 -16.69 -13.49
CA ALA A 283 7.80 -16.93 -14.78
C ALA A 283 7.30 -18.26 -15.38
N ASP A 284 7.35 -19.35 -14.60
CA ASP A 284 6.91 -20.69 -15.05
C ASP A 284 5.42 -20.66 -15.47
N LEU A 285 4.55 -20.02 -14.68
CA LEU A 285 3.12 -19.89 -15.00
C LEU A 285 2.90 -19.00 -16.23
N TYR A 286 3.61 -17.90 -16.33
CA TYR A 286 3.53 -17.01 -17.48
C TYR A 286 3.93 -17.68 -18.79
N GLU A 287 5.05 -18.42 -18.79
CA GLU A 287 5.51 -19.17 -19.95
C GLU A 287 4.49 -20.24 -20.36
N ALA A 288 4.00 -21.05 -19.42
CA ALA A 288 3.00 -22.08 -19.69
C ALA A 288 1.71 -21.49 -20.28
N MET A 289 1.22 -20.38 -19.74
CA MET A 289 0.02 -19.70 -20.25
C MET A 289 0.25 -19.13 -21.66
N ARG A 290 1.45 -18.61 -21.95
CA ARG A 290 1.80 -18.12 -23.29
C ARG A 290 1.95 -19.22 -24.32
N GLU A 291 2.55 -20.36 -23.97
CA GLU A 291 2.63 -21.53 -24.82
C GLU A 291 1.25 -22.04 -25.25
N ASP A 292 0.28 -21.95 -24.34
CA ASP A 292 -1.12 -22.26 -24.61
C ASP A 292 -1.90 -21.07 -25.28
N ASN A 293 -1.19 -20.01 -25.71
CA ASN A 293 -1.72 -18.83 -26.40
C ASN A 293 -2.71 -17.97 -25.58
N PHE A 294 -2.62 -17.96 -24.25
CA PHE A 294 -3.41 -17.06 -23.42
C PHE A 294 -2.82 -15.65 -23.41
N PRO A 295 -3.64 -14.59 -23.57
CA PRO A 295 -3.19 -13.19 -23.53
C PRO A 295 -2.97 -12.73 -22.09
N VAL A 296 -1.80 -13.01 -21.56
CA VAL A 296 -1.37 -12.66 -20.18
C VAL A 296 -0.15 -11.78 -20.20
N CYS A 297 0.01 -10.96 -19.16
CA CYS A 297 1.25 -10.27 -18.84
C CYS A 297 1.76 -10.65 -17.45
N CYS A 298 3.02 -10.43 -17.15
CA CYS A 298 3.57 -10.71 -15.83
C CYS A 298 4.37 -9.55 -15.27
N VAL A 299 4.43 -9.47 -13.93
CA VAL A 299 5.25 -8.50 -13.21
C VAL A 299 5.91 -9.16 -12.00
N HIS A 300 7.24 -9.09 -11.93
CA HIS A 300 8.03 -9.57 -10.80
C HIS A 300 9.34 -8.78 -10.61
N SER A 301 10.02 -8.98 -9.49
CA SER A 301 11.19 -8.17 -9.09
C SER A 301 12.40 -8.30 -10.02
N ASN A 302 12.56 -9.42 -10.72
CA ASN A 302 13.72 -9.70 -11.58
C ASN A 302 13.55 -9.21 -13.03
N MET A 303 12.43 -8.58 -13.37
CA MET A 303 12.23 -7.97 -14.69
C MET A 303 13.02 -6.68 -14.82
N ASP A 304 13.46 -6.37 -16.04
CA ASP A 304 13.97 -5.06 -16.37
C ASP A 304 12.95 -3.96 -16.14
N THR A 305 13.44 -2.77 -15.78
CA THR A 305 12.56 -1.66 -15.39
C THR A 305 11.57 -1.29 -16.49
N LYS A 306 12.03 -1.24 -17.75
CA LYS A 306 11.21 -0.90 -18.92
C LYS A 306 10.11 -1.93 -19.18
N ASP A 307 10.46 -3.22 -19.17
CA ASP A 307 9.52 -4.32 -19.42
C ASP A 307 8.46 -4.38 -18.33
N ARG A 308 8.87 -4.14 -17.07
CA ARG A 308 7.98 -4.11 -15.93
C ARG A 308 7.00 -2.94 -15.99
N GLU A 309 7.47 -1.75 -16.36
CA GLU A 309 6.62 -0.57 -16.58
C GLU A 309 5.64 -0.78 -17.73
N GLN A 310 6.12 -1.37 -18.84
CA GLN A 310 5.28 -1.67 -19.98
C GLN A 310 4.17 -2.67 -19.62
N ALA A 311 4.51 -3.81 -19.04
CA ALA A 311 3.54 -4.83 -18.63
C ALA A 311 2.49 -4.26 -17.65
N PHE A 312 2.93 -3.39 -16.74
CA PHE A 312 2.04 -2.74 -15.81
C PHE A 312 1.11 -1.71 -16.48
N ASN A 313 1.63 -0.94 -17.43
CA ASN A 313 0.83 0.01 -18.21
C ASN A 313 -0.18 -0.72 -19.09
N ASP A 314 0.21 -1.81 -19.76
CA ASP A 314 -0.68 -2.64 -20.59
C ASP A 314 -1.83 -3.19 -19.76
N PHE A 315 -1.55 -3.64 -18.52
CA PHE A 315 -2.58 -4.05 -17.60
C PHE A 315 -3.47 -2.88 -17.17
N LYS A 316 -2.90 -1.73 -16.85
CA LYS A 316 -3.63 -0.55 -16.37
C LYS A 316 -4.61 0.01 -17.41
N ILE A 317 -4.19 0.07 -18.69
CA ILE A 317 -5.04 0.56 -19.79
C ILE A 317 -6.00 -0.52 -20.34
N GLY A 318 -5.89 -1.78 -19.86
CA GLY A 318 -6.75 -2.90 -20.22
C GLY A 318 -6.39 -3.59 -21.54
N SER A 319 -5.23 -3.29 -22.16
CA SER A 319 -4.72 -4.02 -23.33
C SER A 319 -4.30 -5.45 -22.95
N CYS A 320 -3.88 -5.68 -21.71
CA CYS A 320 -3.78 -6.98 -21.09
C CYS A 320 -4.75 -7.05 -19.91
N ARG A 321 -5.60 -8.07 -19.82
CA ARG A 321 -6.61 -8.18 -18.75
C ARG A 321 -6.23 -9.11 -17.62
N VAL A 322 -5.24 -9.96 -17.82
CA VAL A 322 -4.79 -10.93 -16.80
C VAL A 322 -3.33 -10.72 -16.49
N LEU A 323 -3.05 -10.29 -15.27
CA LEU A 323 -1.70 -10.04 -14.77
C LEU A 323 -1.26 -11.17 -13.83
N ILE A 324 -0.16 -11.83 -14.13
CA ILE A 324 0.48 -12.82 -13.24
C ILE A 324 1.57 -12.10 -12.45
N SER A 325 1.54 -12.16 -11.12
CA SER A 325 2.47 -11.39 -10.31
C SER A 325 2.90 -12.09 -9.02
N SER A 326 4.06 -11.69 -8.52
CA SER A 326 4.45 -11.92 -7.14
C SER A 326 3.90 -10.81 -6.23
N ASN A 327 4.27 -10.82 -4.94
CA ASN A 327 3.79 -9.81 -3.98
C ASN A 327 4.15 -8.35 -4.33
N VAL A 328 5.03 -8.11 -5.32
CA VAL A 328 5.41 -6.74 -5.73
C VAL A 328 4.22 -5.89 -6.19
N THR A 329 3.14 -6.52 -6.66
CA THR A 329 1.91 -5.82 -7.07
C THR A 329 0.80 -5.93 -6.02
N ALA A 330 1.02 -6.66 -4.92
CA ALA A 330 0.01 -6.83 -3.89
C ALA A 330 -0.28 -5.54 -3.11
N ARG A 331 0.65 -4.59 -3.10
CA ARG A 331 0.55 -3.36 -2.30
C ARG A 331 0.68 -2.11 -3.16
N GLY A 332 -0.06 -1.08 -2.80
CA GLY A 332 0.09 0.28 -3.33
C GLY A 332 -0.28 0.50 -4.79
N ILE A 333 -0.56 -0.52 -5.57
CA ILE A 333 -0.93 -0.36 -6.97
C ILE A 333 -2.39 0.04 -7.09
N ASP A 334 -2.63 1.19 -7.67
CA ASP A 334 -3.96 1.65 -8.02
C ASP A 334 -4.34 1.20 -9.43
N VAL A 335 -4.93 0.02 -9.51
CA VAL A 335 -5.62 -0.44 -10.71
C VAL A 335 -7.12 -0.38 -10.42
N GLN A 336 -7.77 0.60 -11.01
CA GLN A 336 -9.17 0.95 -10.71
C GLN A 336 -10.21 -0.10 -11.14
N GLN A 337 -9.81 -1.18 -11.83
CA GLN A 337 -10.74 -2.07 -12.50
C GLN A 337 -10.58 -3.56 -12.17
N VAL A 338 -9.78 -3.92 -11.16
CA VAL A 338 -9.61 -5.35 -10.80
C VAL A 338 -10.88 -5.85 -10.14
N SER A 339 -11.53 -6.81 -10.79
CA SER A 339 -12.73 -7.47 -10.28
C SER A 339 -12.42 -8.77 -9.58
N THR A 340 -11.36 -9.46 -10.03
CA THR A 340 -11.01 -10.80 -9.55
C THR A 340 -9.54 -10.87 -9.16
N VAL A 341 -9.29 -11.47 -8.01
CA VAL A 341 -7.94 -11.83 -7.56
C VAL A 341 -7.89 -13.34 -7.37
N ILE A 342 -6.89 -13.99 -7.96
CA ILE A 342 -6.64 -15.42 -7.79
C ILE A 342 -5.32 -15.61 -7.04
N ASN A 343 -5.37 -16.24 -5.88
CA ASN A 343 -4.20 -16.77 -5.22
C ASN A 343 -3.90 -18.16 -5.79
N PHE A 344 -3.09 -18.21 -6.85
CA PHE A 344 -2.59 -19.47 -7.41
C PHE A 344 -1.77 -20.23 -6.35
N ASP A 345 -1.03 -19.47 -5.54
CA ASP A 345 -0.44 -19.93 -4.30
C ASP A 345 -1.03 -19.13 -3.13
N ILE A 346 -1.56 -19.81 -2.12
CA ILE A 346 -2.01 -19.14 -0.90
C ILE A 346 -0.82 -18.38 -0.27
N PRO A 347 -1.00 -17.14 0.20
CA PRO A 347 0.10 -16.37 0.77
C PRO A 347 0.61 -16.99 2.08
N LYS A 348 1.90 -16.78 2.35
CA LYS A 348 2.57 -17.34 3.55
C LYS A 348 2.13 -16.68 4.86
N ASP A 349 1.67 -15.44 4.79
CA ASP A 349 1.21 -14.68 5.95
C ASP A 349 -0.17 -14.05 5.70
N VAL A 350 -0.93 -13.85 6.78
CA VAL A 350 -2.30 -13.34 6.73
C VAL A 350 -2.39 -11.90 6.20
N HIS A 351 -1.38 -11.08 6.46
CA HIS A 351 -1.35 -9.69 6.01
C HIS A 351 -1.20 -9.58 4.49
N THR A 352 -0.33 -10.43 3.91
CA THR A 352 -0.19 -10.53 2.45
C THR A 352 -1.51 -10.96 1.79
N TYR A 353 -2.30 -11.81 2.46
CA TYR A 353 -3.63 -12.19 1.97
C TYR A 353 -4.52 -10.96 1.79
N LEU A 354 -4.67 -10.14 2.83
CA LEU A 354 -5.45 -8.91 2.76
C LEU A 354 -4.96 -7.98 1.63
N HIS A 355 -3.65 -7.79 1.52
CA HIS A 355 -3.08 -6.92 0.48
C HIS A 355 -3.36 -7.40 -0.93
N ARG A 356 -3.36 -8.73 -1.16
CA ARG A 356 -3.68 -9.32 -2.46
C ARG A 356 -5.16 -9.16 -2.79
N ILE A 357 -6.06 -9.67 -1.96
CA ILE A 357 -7.49 -9.63 -2.26
C ILE A 357 -8.06 -8.21 -2.22
N GLY A 358 -7.50 -7.32 -1.41
CA GLY A 358 -7.83 -5.90 -1.37
C GLY A 358 -7.48 -5.12 -2.65
N ARG A 359 -7.00 -5.80 -3.73
CA ARG A 359 -6.93 -5.22 -5.08
C ARG A 359 -8.28 -5.28 -5.78
N SER A 360 -9.17 -6.20 -5.39
CA SER A 360 -10.55 -6.26 -5.88
C SER A 360 -11.51 -5.50 -4.94
N GLY A 361 -12.72 -5.23 -5.40
CA GLY A 361 -13.78 -4.66 -4.56
C GLY A 361 -13.62 -3.19 -4.17
N ARG A 362 -12.88 -2.38 -4.93
CA ARG A 362 -12.66 -0.95 -4.62
C ARG A 362 -13.82 -0.07 -5.08
N TRP A 363 -14.01 1.05 -4.40
CA TRP A 363 -14.99 2.08 -4.77
C TRP A 363 -16.44 1.61 -4.78
N GLY A 364 -16.83 0.75 -3.81
CA GLY A 364 -18.20 0.26 -3.70
C GLY A 364 -18.59 -0.82 -4.70
N ARG A 365 -17.61 -1.35 -5.48
CA ARG A 365 -17.82 -2.51 -6.36
C ARG A 365 -17.57 -3.81 -5.61
N LYS A 366 -18.34 -4.84 -5.94
CA LYS A 366 -18.10 -6.19 -5.43
C LYS A 366 -16.83 -6.76 -6.06
N GLY A 367 -15.96 -7.36 -5.25
CA GLY A 367 -14.77 -8.07 -5.68
C GLY A 367 -14.89 -9.58 -5.49
N VAL A 368 -14.03 -10.34 -6.18
CA VAL A 368 -13.94 -11.79 -6.01
C VAL A 368 -12.51 -12.18 -5.69
N GLY A 369 -12.31 -12.95 -4.62
CA GLY A 369 -11.06 -13.57 -4.23
C GLY A 369 -11.15 -15.09 -4.33
N ILE A 370 -10.27 -15.74 -5.10
CA ILE A 370 -10.25 -17.19 -5.30
C ILE A 370 -8.91 -17.74 -4.83
N ASN A 371 -8.92 -18.79 -4.04
CA ASN A 371 -7.73 -19.42 -3.49
C ASN A 371 -7.62 -20.85 -4.00
N PHE A 372 -6.57 -21.19 -4.76
CA PHE A 372 -6.27 -22.58 -5.09
C PHE A 372 -5.52 -23.20 -3.93
N ILE A 373 -6.11 -24.22 -3.30
CA ILE A 373 -5.57 -24.85 -2.10
C ILE A 373 -5.37 -26.34 -2.29
N THR A 374 -4.20 -26.80 -1.84
CA THR A 374 -3.91 -28.23 -1.67
C THR A 374 -4.19 -28.64 -0.23
N ARG A 375 -4.14 -29.92 0.07
CA ARG A 375 -4.28 -30.41 1.47
C ARG A 375 -3.29 -29.75 2.43
N ARG A 376 -2.10 -29.35 1.95
CA ARG A 376 -1.06 -28.68 2.76
C ARG A 376 -1.42 -27.25 3.11
N ASP A 377 -2.29 -26.61 2.33
CA ASP A 377 -2.67 -25.21 2.46
C ASP A 377 -3.85 -25.00 3.42
N ILE A 378 -4.57 -26.08 3.78
CA ILE A 378 -5.74 -26.02 4.66
C ILE A 378 -5.46 -25.32 6.01
N PRO A 379 -4.34 -25.61 6.73
CA PRO A 379 -4.07 -24.92 7.98
C PRO A 379 -3.91 -23.40 7.78
N LYS A 380 -3.31 -22.97 6.66
CA LYS A 380 -3.14 -21.55 6.35
C LYS A 380 -4.47 -20.89 6.00
N LEU A 381 -5.35 -21.57 5.29
CA LEU A 381 -6.69 -21.06 5.01
C LEU A 381 -7.48 -20.81 6.30
N LYS A 382 -7.45 -21.77 7.23
CA LYS A 382 -8.10 -21.63 8.55
C LYS A 382 -7.52 -20.50 9.39
N GLU A 383 -6.18 -20.32 9.37
CA GLU A 383 -5.53 -19.21 10.04
C GLU A 383 -6.02 -17.84 9.50
N ILE A 384 -6.21 -17.74 8.17
CA ILE A 384 -6.76 -16.55 7.53
C ILE A 384 -8.21 -16.30 7.97
N GLU A 385 -9.06 -17.33 7.95
CA GLU A 385 -10.47 -17.23 8.38
C GLU A 385 -10.60 -16.79 9.84
N GLU A 386 -9.77 -17.37 10.71
CA GLU A 386 -9.76 -17.04 12.14
C GLU A 386 -9.27 -15.60 12.37
N TYR A 387 -8.17 -15.21 11.70
CA TYR A 387 -7.57 -13.88 11.88
C TYR A 387 -8.50 -12.74 11.42
N TYR A 388 -9.19 -12.93 10.30
CA TYR A 388 -10.10 -11.91 9.74
C TYR A 388 -11.56 -12.10 10.14
N ALA A 389 -11.86 -13.09 10.95
CA ALA A 389 -13.23 -13.46 11.33
C ALA A 389 -14.15 -13.57 10.11
N CYS A 390 -13.66 -14.14 9.01
CA CYS A 390 -14.38 -14.28 7.75
C CYS A 390 -14.53 -15.76 7.38
N GLN A 391 -15.45 -16.04 6.45
CA GLN A 391 -15.66 -17.38 5.91
C GLN A 391 -15.23 -17.38 4.44
N ILE A 392 -14.38 -18.35 4.07
CA ILE A 392 -13.96 -18.60 2.70
C ILE A 392 -14.67 -19.86 2.23
N ASN A 393 -15.64 -19.73 1.35
CA ASN A 393 -16.50 -20.84 0.93
C ASN A 393 -15.88 -21.62 -0.23
N GLU A 394 -16.27 -22.88 -0.40
CA GLU A 394 -15.95 -23.63 -1.61
C GLU A 394 -16.61 -22.95 -2.82
N MET A 395 -15.84 -22.83 -3.92
CA MET A 395 -16.34 -22.19 -5.13
C MET A 395 -17.39 -23.09 -5.80
N PRO A 396 -18.61 -22.59 -6.06
CA PRO A 396 -19.62 -23.37 -6.76
C PRO A 396 -19.18 -23.75 -8.18
N SER A 397 -19.49 -24.96 -8.61
CA SER A 397 -19.14 -25.45 -9.96
C SER A 397 -19.75 -24.64 -11.10
N ASN A 398 -20.83 -23.90 -10.84
CA ASN A 398 -21.52 -23.02 -11.79
C ASN A 398 -21.31 -21.54 -11.47
N PHE A 399 -20.19 -21.18 -10.85
CA PHE A 399 -19.88 -19.79 -10.47
C PHE A 399 -19.84 -18.87 -11.70
N ASP A 400 -20.66 -17.84 -11.70
CA ASP A 400 -20.68 -16.83 -12.76
C ASP A 400 -19.83 -15.61 -12.36
N PHE A 401 -18.68 -15.44 -13.03
CA PHE A 401 -17.77 -14.31 -12.85
C PHE A 401 -18.37 -12.95 -13.29
N ASN A 402 -19.52 -12.94 -13.96
CA ASN A 402 -20.18 -11.75 -14.48
C ASN A 402 -21.28 -11.21 -13.55
N GLN A 403 -21.61 -11.89 -12.45
CA GLN A 403 -22.57 -11.34 -11.49
C GLN A 403 -21.98 -10.11 -10.80
N LYS A 404 -22.46 -8.95 -11.19
CA LYS A 404 -22.17 -7.63 -10.62
C LYS A 404 -22.89 -7.40 -9.29
#